data_06ff59328c08b28f6abc75c68c817a37
#
_entry.id   06ff59328c08b28f6abc75c68c817a37
#
_cell.length_a   1.000
_cell.length_b   1.000
_cell.length_c   1.000
_cell.angle_alpha   90.00
_cell.angle_beta   90.00
_cell.angle_gamma   90.00
#
_symmetry.space_group_name_H-M   'P 1'
#
loop_
_entity.id
_entity.type
_entity.pdbx_description
1 polymer ?
#
loop_
_entity_poly.entity_id
_entity_poly.type
_entity_poly.pdbx_seq_one_letter_code
_entity_poly.pdbx_strand_id
1 'polypeptide(L)'
;MDSGGLLLLGAAAGVLGTGLGGVIAVLLPKLTEKSISRILHFTGGLMISIVCFELLPEALLLDQGMAFLSLMAGIFFMLLSDILLNRHEKRRGSGNSLRHSGMLIGVGIALHNLPEGLAVGAGYADAPVFGLALCLAIALHDVPEGLSMALPLKEGGVGLGRVLLSAFASGLPTVLGAAIGLYAGGMGHPTLSACLGFAGGAMLQITCADLLPEAQKKAAGRLETFLLSLGVVAGCLLSVWL
;
A
#
# COMPACT_ATOMS: atom_id res chain seq x y z
N MET A 1 13.29 -2.62 -22.09
CA MET A 1 13.15 -3.73 -21.12
C MET A 1 12.03 -4.60 -21.62
N ASP A 2 12.19 -5.90 -21.56
CA ASP A 2 11.11 -6.83 -21.88
C ASP A 2 10.05 -6.87 -20.76
N SER A 3 8.86 -7.36 -21.08
CA SER A 3 7.75 -7.47 -20.11
C SER A 3 8.14 -8.22 -18.83
N GLY A 4 9.09 -9.16 -18.93
CA GLY A 4 9.59 -9.94 -17.80
C GLY A 4 10.48 -9.13 -16.86
N GLY A 5 11.34 -8.27 -17.39
CA GLY A 5 12.21 -7.42 -16.58
C GLY A 5 11.45 -6.39 -15.76
N LEU A 6 10.30 -5.98 -16.25
CA LEU A 6 9.46 -5.01 -15.54
C LEU A 6 8.54 -5.63 -14.52
N LEU A 7 7.96 -6.80 -14.79
CA LEU A 7 7.30 -7.58 -13.76
C LEU A 7 8.23 -7.84 -12.58
N LEU A 8 9.52 -8.07 -12.85
CA LEU A 8 10.54 -8.19 -11.80
C LEU A 8 10.78 -6.90 -11.04
N LEU A 9 10.72 -5.72 -11.69
CA LEU A 9 10.87 -4.42 -11.00
C LEU A 9 9.66 -4.07 -10.16
N GLY A 10 8.44 -4.21 -10.67
CA GLY A 10 7.21 -4.01 -9.89
C GLY A 10 7.11 -4.99 -8.72
N ALA A 11 7.46 -6.25 -8.98
CA ALA A 11 7.59 -7.27 -7.95
C ALA A 11 8.65 -6.93 -6.91
N ALA A 12 9.81 -6.44 -7.37
CA ALA A 12 10.88 -6.01 -6.48
C ALA A 12 10.45 -4.82 -5.62
N ALA A 13 9.67 -3.87 -6.14
CA ALA A 13 9.24 -2.71 -5.37
C ALA A 13 8.37 -3.09 -4.18
N GLY A 14 7.29 -3.83 -4.37
CA GLY A 14 6.43 -4.27 -3.26
C GLY A 14 7.15 -5.18 -2.28
N VAL A 15 7.82 -6.24 -2.77
CA VAL A 15 8.55 -7.20 -1.93
C VAL A 15 9.74 -6.55 -1.22
N LEU A 16 10.51 -5.69 -1.92
CA LEU A 16 11.64 -5.00 -1.31
C LEU A 16 11.18 -3.85 -0.41
N GLY A 17 10.13 -3.12 -0.77
CA GLY A 17 9.58 -2.05 0.06
C GLY A 17 9.15 -2.57 1.43
N THR A 18 8.19 -3.47 1.48
CA THR A 18 7.73 -4.09 2.74
C THR A 18 8.84 -4.87 3.45
N GLY A 19 9.69 -5.59 2.69
CA GLY A 19 10.84 -6.32 3.21
C GLY A 19 11.87 -5.41 3.88
N LEU A 20 12.21 -4.27 3.28
CA LEU A 20 13.09 -3.25 3.88
C LEU A 20 12.51 -2.68 5.17
N GLY A 21 11.19 -2.43 5.20
CA GLY A 21 10.49 -2.07 6.43
C GLY A 21 10.68 -3.10 7.54
N GLY A 22 10.56 -4.38 7.19
CA GLY A 22 10.86 -5.50 8.09
C GLY A 22 12.31 -5.52 8.57
N VAL A 23 13.28 -5.31 7.68
CA VAL A 23 14.70 -5.21 8.01
C VAL A 23 14.97 -4.05 8.98
N ILE A 24 14.41 -2.87 8.68
CA ILE A 24 14.52 -1.69 9.54
C ILE A 24 13.95 -2.00 10.94
N ALA A 25 12.77 -2.62 11.02
CA ALA A 25 12.16 -3.01 12.29
C ALA A 25 13.06 -3.95 13.10
N VAL A 26 13.74 -4.89 12.44
CA VAL A 26 14.63 -5.85 13.09
C VAL A 26 15.91 -5.16 13.61
N LEU A 27 16.48 -4.25 12.83
CA LEU A 27 17.76 -3.59 13.13
C LEU A 27 17.60 -2.41 14.10
N LEU A 28 16.51 -1.67 14.03
CA LEU A 28 16.32 -0.50 14.89
C LEU A 28 15.98 -0.89 16.33
N PRO A 29 16.43 -0.09 17.31
CA PRO A 29 15.90 -0.14 18.66
C PRO A 29 14.40 0.21 18.63
N LYS A 30 13.73 0.00 19.76
CA LYS A 30 12.29 0.29 19.91
C LYS A 30 11.98 1.74 19.48
N LEU A 31 11.15 1.90 18.44
CA LEU A 31 10.66 3.21 18.02
C LEU A 31 9.57 3.71 18.99
N THR A 32 9.52 5.02 19.19
CA THR A 32 8.44 5.62 19.98
C THR A 32 7.14 5.65 19.17
N GLU A 33 5.99 5.57 19.86
CA GLU A 33 4.69 5.71 19.22
C GLU A 33 4.57 7.01 18.40
N LYS A 34 5.17 8.10 18.89
CA LYS A 34 5.24 9.38 18.17
C LYS A 34 6.02 9.27 16.84
N SER A 35 7.15 8.55 16.86
CA SER A 35 7.93 8.36 15.62
C SER A 35 7.18 7.54 14.60
N ILE A 36 6.52 6.47 15.02
CA ILE A 36 5.69 5.64 14.16
C ILE A 36 4.52 6.46 13.59
N SER A 37 3.80 7.20 14.44
CA SER A 37 2.71 8.08 14.01
C SER A 37 3.14 9.07 12.93
N ARG A 38 4.29 9.72 13.11
CA ARG A 38 4.83 10.71 12.14
C ARG A 38 5.12 10.08 10.79
N ILE A 39 5.73 8.90 10.80
CA ILE A 39 5.99 8.14 9.58
C ILE A 39 4.68 7.79 8.88
N LEU A 40 3.69 7.24 9.60
CA LEU A 40 2.40 6.86 9.04
C LEU A 40 1.59 8.05 8.51
N HIS A 41 1.64 9.23 9.17
CA HIS A 41 1.00 10.44 8.65
C HIS A 41 1.63 10.89 7.32
N PHE A 42 2.96 10.92 7.22
CA PHE A 42 3.64 11.25 5.98
C PHE A 42 3.30 10.26 4.86
N THR A 43 3.33 8.96 5.16
CA THR A 43 2.95 7.89 4.22
C THR A 43 1.50 8.03 3.74
N GLY A 44 0.56 8.28 4.66
CA GLY A 44 -0.85 8.51 4.30
C GLY A 44 -1.04 9.70 3.38
N GLY A 45 -0.27 10.77 3.59
CA GLY A 45 -0.25 11.92 2.68
C GLY A 45 0.27 11.55 1.28
N LEU A 46 1.35 10.78 1.22
CA LEU A 46 1.93 10.30 -0.04
C LEU A 46 0.92 9.43 -0.81
N MET A 47 0.27 8.48 -0.14
CA MET A 47 -0.75 7.62 -0.75
C MET A 47 -1.95 8.42 -1.28
N ILE A 48 -2.48 9.39 -0.51
CA ILE A 48 -3.56 10.28 -0.98
C ILE A 48 -3.13 11.01 -2.26
N SER A 49 -1.89 11.49 -2.29
CA SER A 49 -1.37 12.18 -3.47
C SER A 49 -1.32 11.28 -4.71
N ILE A 50 -0.79 10.07 -4.59
CA ILE A 50 -0.73 9.09 -5.69
C ILE A 50 -2.12 8.82 -6.24
N VAL A 51 -3.10 8.60 -5.37
CA VAL A 51 -4.48 8.36 -5.82
C VAL A 51 -5.06 9.58 -6.53
N CYS A 52 -4.92 10.78 -5.94
CA CYS A 52 -5.61 11.98 -6.42
C CYS A 52 -4.93 12.63 -7.63
N PHE A 53 -3.62 12.48 -7.80
CA PHE A 53 -2.88 13.18 -8.85
C PHE A 53 -2.29 12.27 -9.93
N GLU A 54 -2.29 10.96 -9.71
CA GLU A 54 -1.81 9.98 -10.69
C GLU A 54 -2.91 8.99 -11.10
N LEU A 55 -3.37 8.12 -10.19
CA LEU A 55 -4.26 7.01 -10.56
C LEU A 55 -5.62 7.47 -11.04
N LEU A 56 -6.27 8.35 -10.29
CA LEU A 56 -7.64 8.78 -10.60
C LEU A 56 -7.72 9.69 -11.83
N PRO A 57 -6.85 10.69 -12.01
CA PRO A 57 -6.83 11.48 -13.23
C PRO A 57 -6.61 10.62 -14.48
N GLU A 58 -5.66 9.70 -14.47
CA GLU A 58 -5.39 8.81 -15.60
C GLU A 58 -6.58 7.90 -15.89
N ALA A 59 -7.17 7.28 -14.87
CA ALA A 59 -8.38 6.47 -15.04
C ALA A 59 -9.54 7.27 -15.67
N LEU A 60 -9.76 8.52 -15.23
CA LEU A 60 -10.82 9.39 -15.73
C LEU A 60 -10.59 9.84 -17.20
N LEU A 61 -9.33 10.05 -17.59
CA LEU A 61 -8.96 10.38 -18.97
C LEU A 61 -9.23 9.21 -19.92
N LEU A 62 -9.02 7.99 -19.47
CA LEU A 62 -9.22 6.78 -20.26
C LEU A 62 -10.71 6.42 -20.44
N ASP A 63 -11.48 6.36 -19.35
CA ASP A 63 -12.92 6.10 -19.37
C ASP A 63 -13.56 6.53 -18.03
N GLN A 64 -14.34 7.62 -18.06
CA GLN A 64 -14.96 8.19 -16.86
C GLN A 64 -15.92 7.22 -16.16
N GLY A 65 -16.73 6.50 -16.93
CA GLY A 65 -17.72 5.56 -16.38
C GLY A 65 -17.04 4.39 -15.65
N MET A 66 -16.06 3.79 -16.32
CA MET A 66 -15.27 2.69 -15.73
C MET A 66 -14.44 3.15 -14.55
N ALA A 67 -13.85 4.35 -14.60
CA ALA A 67 -13.09 4.92 -13.48
C ALA A 67 -13.94 5.02 -12.21
N PHE A 68 -15.14 5.62 -12.28
CA PHE A 68 -16.02 5.74 -11.10
C PHE A 68 -16.54 4.39 -10.62
N LEU A 69 -16.95 3.50 -11.53
CA LEU A 69 -17.44 2.19 -11.17
C LEU A 69 -16.36 1.36 -10.46
N SER A 70 -15.16 1.34 -11.01
CA SER A 70 -14.04 0.57 -10.46
C SER A 70 -13.48 1.19 -9.18
N LEU A 71 -13.46 2.52 -9.05
CA LEU A 71 -13.13 3.22 -7.80
C LEU A 71 -14.05 2.75 -6.66
N MET A 72 -15.37 2.76 -6.90
CA MET A 72 -16.33 2.26 -5.92
C MET A 72 -16.13 0.78 -5.62
N ALA A 73 -15.83 -0.03 -6.63
CA ALA A 73 -15.55 -1.45 -6.44
C ALA A 73 -14.30 -1.67 -5.57
N GLY A 74 -13.23 -0.90 -5.76
CA GLY A 74 -12.02 -0.93 -4.93
C GLY A 74 -12.31 -0.56 -3.46
N ILE A 75 -13.07 0.52 -3.23
CA ILE A 75 -13.53 0.92 -1.88
C ILE A 75 -14.33 -0.22 -1.23
N PHE A 76 -15.31 -0.79 -1.93
CA PHE A 76 -16.12 -1.88 -1.39
C PHE A 76 -15.33 -3.16 -1.13
N PHE A 77 -14.38 -3.48 -2.02
CA PHE A 77 -13.49 -4.63 -1.84
C PHE A 77 -12.70 -4.51 -0.54
N MET A 78 -12.10 -3.37 -0.27
CA MET A 78 -11.32 -3.16 0.96
C MET A 78 -12.21 -3.09 2.19
N LEU A 79 -13.35 -2.39 2.13
CA LEU A 79 -14.31 -2.36 3.23
C LEU A 79 -14.80 -3.77 3.60
N LEU A 80 -15.09 -4.61 2.60
CA LEU A 80 -15.50 -6.00 2.84
C LEU A 80 -14.36 -6.82 3.45
N SER A 81 -13.14 -6.64 2.95
CA SER A 81 -11.94 -7.29 3.49
C SER A 81 -11.73 -6.95 4.96
N ASP A 82 -11.86 -5.69 5.34
CA ASP A 82 -11.73 -5.21 6.72
C ASP A 82 -12.82 -5.81 7.62
N ILE A 83 -14.08 -5.82 7.14
CA ILE A 83 -15.20 -6.42 7.89
C ILE A 83 -14.94 -7.90 8.14
N LEU A 84 -14.45 -8.62 7.14
CA LEU A 84 -14.18 -10.06 7.25
C LEU A 84 -13.01 -10.34 8.20
N LEU A 85 -11.92 -9.56 8.12
CA LEU A 85 -10.77 -9.67 9.02
C LEU A 85 -11.17 -9.38 10.47
N ASN A 86 -11.87 -8.28 10.71
CA ASN A 86 -12.32 -7.88 12.05
C ASN A 86 -13.34 -8.85 12.66
N ARG A 87 -14.22 -9.47 11.85
CA ARG A 87 -15.13 -10.53 12.32
C ARG A 87 -14.37 -11.78 12.73
N HIS A 88 -13.33 -12.14 11.99
CA HIS A 88 -12.50 -13.28 12.28
C HIS A 88 -11.71 -13.08 13.59
N GLU A 89 -11.22 -11.87 13.81
CA GLU A 89 -10.55 -11.46 15.05
C GLU A 89 -11.47 -11.60 16.28
N LYS A 90 -12.67 -11.02 16.23
CA LYS A 90 -13.66 -11.09 17.34
C LYS A 90 -14.05 -12.51 17.70
N ARG A 91 -14.07 -13.44 16.74
CA ARG A 91 -14.39 -14.85 16.99
C ARG A 91 -13.26 -15.64 17.64
N ARG A 92 -12.00 -15.24 17.47
CA ARG A 92 -10.83 -15.95 18.03
C ARG A 92 -10.53 -15.62 19.48
N GLY A 93 -11.27 -14.68 20.08
CA GLY A 93 -11.05 -14.27 21.46
C GLY A 93 -9.80 -13.41 21.60
N SER A 94 -9.88 -12.39 22.42
CA SER A 94 -8.83 -11.40 22.69
C SER A 94 -7.58 -12.05 23.30
N GLY A 95 -6.81 -12.70 22.51
CA GLY A 95 -5.40 -12.92 22.77
C GLY A 95 -4.71 -11.59 22.49
N ASN A 96 -4.61 -10.75 23.48
CA ASN A 96 -3.96 -9.44 23.45
C ASN A 96 -2.44 -9.57 23.25
N SER A 97 -2.00 -10.25 22.20
CA SER A 97 -0.60 -10.39 21.92
C SER A 97 -0.25 -9.52 20.72
N LEU A 98 0.73 -8.65 20.89
CA LEU A 98 1.38 -7.87 19.82
C LEU A 98 1.68 -8.73 18.58
N ARG A 99 1.97 -10.00 18.81
CA ARG A 99 2.10 -11.02 17.75
C ARG A 99 0.84 -11.16 16.91
N HIS A 100 -0.34 -11.19 17.52
CA HIS A 100 -1.60 -11.31 16.81
C HIS A 100 -1.91 -10.05 16.00
N SER A 101 -1.73 -8.87 16.61
CA SER A 101 -1.87 -7.58 15.92
C SER A 101 -0.93 -7.48 14.72
N GLY A 102 0.35 -7.82 14.89
CA GLY A 102 1.30 -7.81 13.78
C GLY A 102 0.93 -8.77 12.64
N MET A 103 0.37 -9.93 12.94
CA MET A 103 -0.15 -10.85 11.91
C MET A 103 -1.34 -10.28 11.15
N LEU A 104 -2.29 -9.63 11.83
CA LEU A 104 -3.46 -9.02 11.20
C LEU A 104 -3.07 -7.85 10.31
N ILE A 105 -2.19 -6.98 10.80
CA ILE A 105 -1.62 -5.89 10.00
C ILE A 105 -0.95 -6.47 8.74
N GLY A 106 -0.15 -7.55 8.88
CA GLY A 106 0.51 -8.18 7.75
C GLY A 106 -0.45 -8.77 6.71
N VAL A 107 -1.59 -9.33 7.14
CA VAL A 107 -2.65 -9.79 6.23
C VAL A 107 -3.33 -8.60 5.55
N GLY A 108 -3.62 -7.53 6.28
CA GLY A 108 -4.14 -6.28 5.71
C GLY A 108 -3.21 -5.73 4.63
N ILE A 109 -1.90 -5.59 4.92
CA ILE A 109 -0.85 -5.17 3.98
C ILE A 109 -0.83 -6.08 2.74
N ALA A 110 -0.88 -7.39 2.90
CA ALA A 110 -0.91 -8.32 1.77
C ALA A 110 -2.16 -8.13 0.88
N LEU A 111 -3.29 -7.79 1.46
CA LEU A 111 -4.53 -7.54 0.69
C LEU A 111 -4.48 -6.23 -0.10
N HIS A 112 -3.90 -5.16 0.43
CA HIS A 112 -3.80 -3.91 -0.31
C HIS A 112 -2.63 -3.88 -1.31
N ASN A 113 -1.59 -4.64 -1.11
CA ASN A 113 -0.50 -4.79 -2.06
C ASN A 113 -0.95 -5.39 -3.41
N LEU A 114 -2.06 -6.13 -3.44
CA LEU A 114 -2.62 -6.63 -4.69
C LEU A 114 -3.16 -5.50 -5.61
N PRO A 115 -4.02 -4.56 -5.14
CA PRO A 115 -4.41 -3.37 -5.90
C PRO A 115 -3.23 -2.50 -6.34
N GLU A 116 -2.22 -2.34 -5.51
CA GLU A 116 -1.03 -1.56 -5.84
C GLU A 116 -0.24 -2.17 -6.99
N GLY A 117 0.00 -3.48 -6.92
CA GLY A 117 0.58 -4.20 -8.04
C GLY A 117 -0.26 -4.06 -9.31
N LEU A 118 -1.60 -4.14 -9.19
CA LEU A 118 -2.50 -3.95 -10.33
C LEU A 118 -2.28 -2.58 -10.98
N ALA A 119 -2.14 -1.50 -10.19
CA ALA A 119 -1.85 -0.16 -10.69
C ALA A 119 -0.50 -0.10 -11.42
N VAL A 120 0.56 -0.67 -10.83
CA VAL A 120 1.89 -0.72 -11.46
C VAL A 120 1.85 -1.43 -12.80
N GLY A 121 1.25 -2.61 -12.85
CA GLY A 121 1.16 -3.41 -14.08
C GLY A 121 0.32 -2.73 -15.16
N ALA A 122 -0.83 -2.19 -14.78
CA ALA A 122 -1.72 -1.46 -15.67
C ALA A 122 -1.08 -0.16 -16.17
N GLY A 123 -0.51 0.64 -15.28
CA GLY A 123 0.18 1.88 -15.64
C GLY A 123 1.37 1.62 -16.58
N TYR A 124 2.05 0.49 -16.41
CA TYR A 124 3.11 0.12 -17.35
C TYR A 124 2.58 -0.32 -18.72
N ALA A 125 1.46 -0.99 -18.77
CA ALA A 125 0.83 -1.37 -20.03
C ALA A 125 0.43 -0.13 -20.86
N ASP A 126 0.08 0.97 -20.18
CA ASP A 126 -0.20 2.26 -20.80
C ASP A 126 1.09 2.98 -21.22
N ALA A 127 1.93 3.31 -20.26
CA ALA A 127 3.22 3.96 -20.48
C ALA A 127 4.28 3.40 -19.52
N PRO A 128 5.42 2.88 -20.04
CA PRO A 128 6.48 2.32 -19.19
C PRO A 128 7.00 3.29 -18.13
N VAL A 129 7.06 4.59 -18.43
CA VAL A 129 7.49 5.64 -17.49
C VAL A 129 6.48 5.78 -16.35
N PHE A 130 5.19 5.78 -16.65
CA PHE A 130 4.12 5.86 -15.66
C PHE A 130 4.13 4.65 -14.71
N GLY A 131 4.24 3.43 -15.24
CA GLY A 131 4.36 2.23 -14.42
C GLY A 131 5.61 2.22 -13.53
N LEU A 132 6.74 2.77 -14.02
CA LEU A 132 7.97 2.90 -13.24
C LEU A 132 7.83 3.95 -12.13
N ALA A 133 7.14 5.06 -12.41
CA ALA A 133 6.81 6.10 -11.42
C ALA A 133 5.98 5.52 -10.26
N LEU A 134 4.90 4.80 -10.59
CA LEU A 134 4.07 4.10 -9.61
C LEU A 134 4.89 3.08 -8.80
N CYS A 135 5.75 2.31 -9.47
CA CYS A 135 6.63 1.36 -8.81
C CYS A 135 7.54 2.02 -7.75
N LEU A 136 8.11 3.19 -8.08
CA LEU A 136 8.97 3.92 -7.15
C LEU A 136 8.19 4.52 -5.98
N ALA A 137 7.03 5.09 -6.26
CA ALA A 137 6.14 5.64 -5.24
C ALA A 137 5.65 4.56 -4.27
N ILE A 138 5.26 3.39 -4.79
CA ILE A 138 4.85 2.22 -4.00
C ILE A 138 6.01 1.72 -3.15
N ALA A 139 7.20 1.52 -3.71
CA ALA A 139 8.37 1.10 -2.95
C ALA A 139 8.66 2.01 -1.75
N LEU A 140 8.45 3.32 -1.90
CA LEU A 140 8.71 4.29 -0.83
C LEU A 140 7.71 4.21 0.31
N HIS A 141 6.41 4.01 0.03
CA HIS A 141 5.41 3.93 1.09
C HIS A 141 5.28 2.53 1.71
N ASP A 142 5.66 1.49 1.00
CA ASP A 142 5.71 0.11 1.51
C ASP A 142 6.72 -0.07 2.66
N VAL A 143 7.80 0.73 2.69
CA VAL A 143 8.78 0.67 3.80
C VAL A 143 8.15 0.98 5.15
N PRO A 144 7.43 2.09 5.35
CA PRO A 144 6.66 2.35 6.57
C PRO A 144 5.63 1.26 6.90
N GLU A 145 4.99 0.69 5.90
CA GLU A 145 3.99 -0.36 6.10
C GLU A 145 4.61 -1.66 6.60
N GLY A 146 5.67 -2.12 5.95
CA GLY A 146 6.45 -3.26 6.43
C GLY A 146 6.98 -3.06 7.85
N LEU A 147 7.38 -1.83 8.19
CA LEU A 147 7.78 -1.45 9.54
C LEU A 147 6.61 -1.58 10.53
N SER A 148 5.41 -1.10 10.17
CA SER A 148 4.21 -1.11 11.01
C SER A 148 3.76 -2.52 11.40
N MET A 149 3.95 -3.50 10.54
CA MET A 149 3.69 -4.91 10.79
C MET A 149 4.82 -5.58 11.59
N ALA A 150 6.06 -5.31 11.21
CA ALA A 150 7.21 -6.05 11.74
C ALA A 150 7.52 -5.67 13.20
N LEU A 151 7.27 -4.42 13.59
CA LEU A 151 7.49 -3.98 14.98
C LEU A 151 6.64 -4.76 16.00
N PRO A 152 5.30 -4.85 15.87
CA PRO A 152 4.52 -5.61 16.84
C PRO A 152 4.82 -7.12 16.78
N LEU A 153 5.20 -7.69 15.63
CA LEU A 153 5.66 -9.07 15.57
C LEU A 153 6.94 -9.29 16.38
N LYS A 154 7.93 -8.40 16.23
CA LYS A 154 9.18 -8.43 16.99
C LYS A 154 8.93 -8.27 18.48
N GLU A 155 8.16 -7.26 18.90
CA GLU A 155 7.82 -6.99 20.28
C GLU A 155 6.95 -8.11 20.90
N GLY A 156 6.15 -8.79 20.10
CA GLY A 156 5.38 -9.99 20.47
C GLY A 156 6.20 -11.27 20.57
N GLY A 157 7.54 -11.18 20.49
CA GLY A 157 8.46 -12.31 20.67
C GLY A 157 8.56 -13.25 19.48
N VAL A 158 8.12 -12.84 18.29
CA VAL A 158 8.33 -13.62 17.07
C VAL A 158 9.80 -13.61 16.69
N GLY A 159 10.38 -14.77 16.41
CA GLY A 159 11.78 -14.88 16.00
C GLY A 159 12.08 -14.02 14.74
N LEU A 160 13.23 -13.33 14.74
CA LEU A 160 13.58 -12.32 13.73
C LEU A 160 13.48 -12.84 12.28
N GLY A 161 13.88 -14.08 12.02
CA GLY A 161 13.75 -14.69 10.70
C GLY A 161 12.28 -14.81 10.23
N ARG A 162 11.34 -15.09 11.15
CA ARG A 162 9.90 -15.13 10.84
C ARG A 162 9.33 -13.75 10.64
N VAL A 163 9.80 -12.74 11.37
CA VAL A 163 9.42 -11.33 11.15
C VAL A 163 9.81 -10.92 9.73
N LEU A 164 11.06 -11.17 9.33
CA LEU A 164 11.53 -10.86 7.97
C LEU A 164 10.74 -11.63 6.91
N LEU A 165 10.56 -12.94 7.09
CA LEU A 165 9.78 -13.75 6.14
C LEU A 165 8.35 -13.21 5.98
N SER A 166 7.69 -12.79 7.07
CA SER A 166 6.35 -12.22 7.00
C SER A 166 6.34 -10.89 6.24
N ALA A 167 7.34 -10.03 6.45
CA ALA A 167 7.47 -8.74 5.77
C ALA A 167 7.69 -8.92 4.25
N PHE A 168 8.59 -9.80 3.84
CA PHE A 168 8.77 -10.11 2.41
C PHE A 168 7.55 -10.78 1.80
N ALA A 169 6.89 -11.68 2.54
CA ALA A 169 5.72 -12.39 2.06
C ALA A 169 4.50 -11.48 1.87
N SER A 170 4.34 -10.45 2.71
CA SER A 170 3.23 -9.47 2.56
C SER A 170 3.35 -8.64 1.28
N GLY A 171 4.54 -8.49 0.70
CA GLY A 171 4.75 -7.84 -0.60
C GLY A 171 4.50 -8.74 -1.81
N LEU A 172 4.37 -10.07 -1.65
CA LEU A 172 4.17 -10.97 -2.79
C LEU A 172 2.90 -10.71 -3.61
N PRO A 173 1.75 -10.31 -3.02
CA PRO A 173 0.57 -9.98 -3.80
C PRO A 173 0.77 -8.84 -4.80
N THR A 174 1.73 -7.91 -4.58
CA THR A 174 2.10 -6.88 -5.56
C THR A 174 2.58 -7.51 -6.88
N VAL A 175 3.31 -8.63 -6.81
CA VAL A 175 3.77 -9.38 -8.00
C VAL A 175 2.59 -9.90 -8.80
N LEU A 176 1.64 -10.52 -8.09
CA LEU A 176 0.43 -11.06 -8.72
C LEU A 176 -0.42 -9.93 -9.32
N GLY A 177 -0.60 -8.86 -8.57
CA GLY A 177 -1.30 -7.66 -9.04
C GLY A 177 -0.65 -7.09 -10.29
N ALA A 178 0.68 -6.94 -10.31
CA ALA A 178 1.42 -6.41 -11.45
C ALA A 178 1.26 -7.30 -12.71
N ALA A 179 1.28 -8.62 -12.54
CA ALA A 179 1.04 -9.54 -13.64
C ALA A 179 -0.39 -9.40 -14.21
N ILE A 180 -1.39 -9.33 -13.34
CA ILE A 180 -2.80 -9.13 -13.73
C ILE A 180 -2.97 -7.75 -14.39
N GLY A 181 -2.43 -6.70 -13.80
CA GLY A 181 -2.50 -5.34 -14.30
C GLY A 181 -1.88 -5.16 -15.68
N LEU A 182 -0.69 -5.75 -15.89
CA LEU A 182 -0.02 -5.72 -17.18
C LEU A 182 -0.86 -6.40 -18.28
N TYR A 183 -1.44 -7.57 -17.96
CA TYR A 183 -2.29 -8.30 -18.90
C TYR A 183 -3.59 -7.54 -19.17
N ALA A 184 -4.28 -7.09 -18.13
CA ALA A 184 -5.57 -6.41 -18.23
C ALA A 184 -5.44 -5.02 -18.87
N GLY A 185 -4.40 -4.25 -18.52
CA GLY A 185 -4.12 -2.94 -19.11
C GLY A 185 -3.91 -2.98 -20.61
N GLY A 186 -3.31 -4.05 -21.13
CA GLY A 186 -3.14 -4.30 -22.56
C GLY A 186 -4.44 -4.63 -23.33
N MET A 187 -5.58 -4.81 -22.64
CA MET A 187 -6.88 -5.12 -23.26
C MET A 187 -7.67 -3.89 -23.74
N GLY A 188 -7.13 -2.68 -23.51
CA GLY A 188 -7.73 -1.42 -23.97
C GLY A 188 -8.14 -0.47 -22.84
N HIS A 189 -8.48 0.76 -23.24
CA HIS A 189 -8.73 1.88 -22.32
C HIS A 189 -9.74 1.60 -21.21
N PRO A 190 -10.92 0.98 -21.45
CA PRO A 190 -11.87 0.72 -20.37
C PRO A 190 -11.32 -0.23 -19.31
N THR A 191 -10.55 -1.26 -19.71
CA THR A 191 -9.96 -2.22 -18.78
C THR A 191 -8.81 -1.60 -17.99
N LEU A 192 -7.99 -0.79 -18.66
CA LEU A 192 -6.92 -0.02 -18.02
C LEU A 192 -7.50 0.97 -16.98
N SER A 193 -8.52 1.73 -17.37
CA SER A 193 -9.27 2.62 -16.46
C SER A 193 -9.83 1.87 -15.26
N ALA A 194 -10.40 0.67 -15.49
CA ALA A 194 -10.91 -0.17 -14.41
C ALA A 194 -9.82 -0.61 -13.44
N CYS A 195 -8.63 -0.98 -13.91
CA CYS A 195 -7.50 -1.36 -13.05
C CYS A 195 -7.03 -0.19 -12.18
N LEU A 196 -6.80 0.98 -12.79
CA LEU A 196 -6.32 2.17 -12.08
C LEU A 196 -7.36 2.70 -11.10
N GLY A 197 -8.64 2.76 -11.51
CA GLY A 197 -9.73 3.18 -10.65
C GLY A 197 -9.92 2.24 -9.45
N PHE A 198 -9.88 0.92 -9.67
CA PHE A 198 -9.98 -0.08 -8.60
C PHE A 198 -8.84 0.07 -7.59
N ALA A 199 -7.60 0.17 -8.07
CA ALA A 199 -6.44 0.36 -7.22
C ALA A 199 -6.54 1.67 -6.42
N GLY A 200 -6.90 2.78 -7.08
CA GLY A 200 -7.11 4.07 -6.42
C GLY A 200 -8.18 4.02 -5.32
N GLY A 201 -9.31 3.34 -5.58
CA GLY A 201 -10.38 3.16 -4.59
C GLY A 201 -9.95 2.33 -3.39
N ALA A 202 -9.23 1.24 -3.63
CA ALA A 202 -8.68 0.38 -2.59
C ALA A 202 -7.68 1.14 -1.71
N MET A 203 -6.72 1.84 -2.33
CA MET A 203 -5.72 2.65 -1.62
C MET A 203 -6.35 3.78 -0.82
N LEU A 204 -7.36 4.47 -1.36
CA LEU A 204 -8.07 5.53 -0.64
C LEU A 204 -8.77 5.00 0.60
N GLN A 205 -9.46 3.85 0.48
CA GLN A 205 -10.15 3.21 1.59
C GLN A 205 -9.17 2.83 2.72
N ILE A 206 -8.07 2.16 2.40
CA ILE A 206 -7.05 1.76 3.37
C ILE A 206 -6.46 2.99 4.07
N THR A 207 -6.08 4.00 3.29
CA THR A 207 -5.46 5.20 3.84
C THR A 207 -6.39 5.89 4.85
N CYS A 208 -7.68 6.04 4.49
CA CYS A 208 -8.64 6.75 5.32
C CYS A 208 -9.21 5.91 6.48
N ALA A 209 -9.39 4.61 6.28
CA ALA A 209 -10.05 3.75 7.28
C ALA A 209 -9.06 3.07 8.24
N ASP A 210 -7.84 2.81 7.81
CA ASP A 210 -6.87 2.04 8.58
C ASP A 210 -5.61 2.84 8.92
N LEU A 211 -4.86 3.31 7.91
CA LEU A 211 -3.55 3.92 8.10
C LEU A 211 -3.61 5.21 8.93
N LEU A 212 -4.43 6.17 8.54
CA LEU A 212 -4.54 7.44 9.25
C LEU A 212 -5.17 7.31 10.64
N PRO A 213 -6.26 6.53 10.85
CA PRO A 213 -6.76 6.25 12.19
C PRO A 213 -5.74 5.57 13.10
N GLU A 214 -4.96 4.61 12.59
CA GLU A 214 -3.90 3.97 13.37
C GLU A 214 -2.78 4.98 13.73
N ALA A 215 -2.38 5.82 12.79
CA ALA A 215 -1.42 6.89 13.02
C ALA A 215 -1.91 7.84 14.13
N GLN A 216 -3.18 8.25 14.08
CA GLN A 216 -3.79 9.15 15.07
C GLN A 216 -3.91 8.54 16.46
N LYS A 217 -4.18 7.23 16.57
CA LYS A 217 -4.20 6.52 17.86
C LYS A 217 -2.83 6.55 18.55
N LYS A 218 -1.74 6.50 17.78
CA LYS A 218 -0.37 6.52 18.31
C LYS A 218 0.05 7.90 18.76
N ALA A 219 -0.20 8.92 17.98
CA ALA A 219 -0.05 10.33 18.35
C ALA A 219 -0.86 11.22 17.38
N ALA A 220 -1.44 12.28 17.91
CA ALA A 220 -2.15 13.30 17.14
C ALA A 220 -1.68 14.69 17.58
N GLY A 221 -1.42 15.58 16.61
CA GLY A 221 -0.96 16.92 16.90
C GLY A 221 -0.65 17.71 15.63
N ARG A 222 -0.22 18.97 15.82
CA ARG A 222 0.06 19.87 14.68
C ARG A 222 1.21 19.37 13.80
N LEU A 223 2.23 18.75 14.40
CA LEU A 223 3.37 18.22 13.65
C LEU A 223 2.96 17.01 12.80
N GLU A 224 2.15 16.13 13.37
CA GLU A 224 1.62 14.96 12.67
C GLU A 224 0.76 15.39 11.46
N THR A 225 -0.13 16.37 11.64
CA THR A 225 -0.92 16.96 10.54
C THR A 225 -0.04 17.66 9.51
N PHE A 226 1.01 18.36 9.95
CA PHE A 226 1.99 18.97 9.03
C PHE A 226 2.71 17.91 8.19
N LEU A 227 3.12 16.79 8.78
CA LEU A 227 3.77 15.69 8.07
C LEU A 227 2.84 15.00 7.07
N LEU A 228 1.54 14.87 7.38
CA LEU A 228 0.54 14.43 6.42
C LEU A 228 0.51 15.38 5.19
N SER A 229 0.41 16.68 5.44
CA SER A 229 0.41 17.68 4.36
C SER A 229 1.72 17.66 3.56
N LEU A 230 2.85 17.47 4.23
CA LEU A 230 4.16 17.34 3.58
C LEU A 230 4.22 16.07 2.70
N GLY A 231 3.61 14.96 3.13
CA GLY A 231 3.47 13.75 2.34
C GLY A 231 2.67 13.99 1.05
N VAL A 232 1.55 14.72 1.14
CA VAL A 232 0.77 15.12 -0.04
C VAL A 232 1.62 15.96 -1.00
N VAL A 233 2.35 16.95 -0.50
CA VAL A 233 3.22 17.80 -1.34
C VAL A 233 4.34 16.97 -1.96
N ALA A 234 4.95 16.05 -1.22
CA ALA A 234 5.99 15.17 -1.73
C ALA A 234 5.49 14.28 -2.87
N GLY A 235 4.29 13.69 -2.74
CA GLY A 235 3.67 12.91 -3.79
C GLY A 235 3.30 13.74 -5.02
N CYS A 236 2.76 14.96 -4.83
CA CYS A 236 2.54 15.89 -5.95
C CYS A 236 3.83 16.22 -6.70
N LEU A 237 4.94 16.42 -5.99
CA LEU A 237 6.24 16.65 -6.62
C LEU A 237 6.72 15.44 -7.40
N LEU A 238 6.56 14.24 -6.87
CA LEU A 238 6.88 13.00 -7.59
C LEU A 238 6.08 12.89 -8.88
N SER A 239 4.77 13.17 -8.84
CA SER A 239 3.87 13.14 -10.00
C SER A 239 4.25 14.15 -11.11
N VAL A 240 4.86 15.28 -10.75
CA VAL A 240 5.30 16.30 -11.73
C VAL A 240 6.66 15.98 -12.35
N TRP A 241 7.52 15.26 -11.61
CA TRP A 241 8.91 14.97 -12.04
C TRP A 241 9.06 13.63 -12.77
N LEU A 242 8.08 12.75 -12.68
CA LEU A 242 8.04 11.43 -13.30
C LEU A 242 7.05 11.39 -14.46
#